data_45b0bdd9c6d46d93f222597d095797ff
#
_entry.id   45b0bdd9c6d46d93f222597d095797ff
#
_cell.length_a   1.000
_cell.length_b   1.000
_cell.length_c   1.000
_cell.angle_alpha   90.00
_cell.angle_beta   90.00
_cell.angle_gamma   90.00
#
_symmetry.space_group_name_H-M   'P 1'
#
loop_
_entity.id
_entity.type
_entity.pdbx_description
1 polymer ?
#
loop_
_entity_poly.entity_id
_entity_poly.type
_entity_poly.pdbx_seq_one_letter_code
_entity_poly.pdbx_strand_id
1 'polypeptide(L)'
;MEEELVAEINRVRTDPAGYAAILMAKKPFYRGLRIVAPPKGDQDLEVTVEITQEGLPALEEAVAALRTTRPRRRLQPSSRLCRAARDHVERQGLAGTEGHSDSGGEPLDRIRVYIPDVKAVAENISYGRWTAGDVVFHQLVDDGVADRGHRKSLLDSRFDSIGVNCGYHVVYGTMCVIDLAAE
;
A
#
# COMPACT_ATOMS: atom_id res chain seq x y z
N MET A 1 -11.99 4.98 3.90
CA MET A 1 -10.71 4.26 3.73
C MET A 1 -10.24 4.28 2.28
N GLU A 2 -11.00 3.77 1.30
CA GLU A 2 -10.57 3.63 -0.10
C GLU A 2 -10.27 4.99 -0.76
N GLU A 3 -11.16 5.97 -0.66
CA GLU A 3 -10.93 7.32 -1.18
C GLU A 3 -9.74 8.01 -0.51
N GLU A 4 -9.57 7.83 0.80
CA GLU A 4 -8.42 8.35 1.54
C GLU A 4 -7.13 7.69 1.08
N LEU A 5 -7.16 6.38 0.79
CA LEU A 5 -6.00 5.64 0.31
C LEU A 5 -5.57 6.11 -1.08
N VAL A 6 -6.52 6.30 -2.00
CA VAL A 6 -6.26 6.90 -3.32
C VAL A 6 -5.68 8.32 -3.18
N ALA A 7 -6.23 9.13 -2.27
CA ALA A 7 -5.76 10.49 -2.03
C ALA A 7 -4.32 10.49 -1.48
N GLU A 8 -4.02 9.60 -0.52
CA GLU A 8 -2.70 9.50 0.10
C GLU A 8 -1.64 8.98 -0.89
N ILE A 9 -1.96 7.96 -1.71
CA ILE A 9 -1.10 7.49 -2.80
C ILE A 9 -0.81 8.63 -3.78
N ASN A 10 -1.83 9.39 -4.16
CA ASN A 10 -1.67 10.53 -5.06
C ASN A 10 -0.85 11.67 -4.45
N ARG A 11 -0.90 11.85 -3.12
CA ARG A 11 -0.04 12.78 -2.40
C ARG A 11 1.43 12.39 -2.52
N VAL A 12 1.75 11.10 -2.29
CA VAL A 12 3.11 10.58 -2.50
C VAL A 12 3.57 10.81 -3.93
N ARG A 13 2.74 10.50 -4.91
CA ARG A 13 3.10 10.60 -6.32
C ARG A 13 3.37 12.04 -6.77
N THR A 14 2.57 12.98 -6.31
CA THR A 14 2.70 14.40 -6.72
C THR A 14 3.78 15.16 -5.96
N ASP A 15 4.07 14.77 -4.72
CA ASP A 15 5.11 15.37 -3.89
C ASP A 15 5.89 14.30 -3.09
N PRO A 16 6.69 13.47 -3.75
CA PRO A 16 7.45 12.43 -3.07
C PRO A 16 8.49 13.00 -2.10
N ALA A 17 9.11 14.13 -2.44
CA ALA A 17 10.11 14.76 -1.57
C ALA A 17 9.47 15.34 -0.29
N GLY A 18 8.31 15.97 -0.39
CA GLY A 18 7.54 16.41 0.79
C GLY A 18 7.05 15.23 1.62
N TYR A 19 6.63 14.14 0.97
CA TYR A 19 6.19 12.92 1.68
C TYR A 19 7.34 12.24 2.45
N ALA A 20 8.59 12.36 1.98
CA ALA A 20 9.76 11.88 2.69
C ALA A 20 9.90 12.49 4.10
N ALA A 21 9.44 13.73 4.31
CA ALA A 21 9.41 14.35 5.64
C ALA A 21 8.39 13.67 6.57
N ILE A 22 7.25 13.23 6.02
CA ILE A 22 6.21 12.50 6.77
C ILE A 22 6.75 11.14 7.23
N LEU A 23 7.44 10.41 6.33
CA LEU A 23 8.11 9.16 6.72
C LEU A 23 9.17 9.41 7.81
N MET A 24 10.00 10.43 7.64
CA MET A 24 11.08 10.74 8.59
C MET A 24 10.54 11.10 9.99
N ALA A 25 9.34 11.66 10.09
CA ALA A 25 8.68 11.93 11.36
C ALA A 25 8.40 10.67 12.20
N LYS A 26 8.42 9.49 11.58
CA LYS A 26 8.29 8.19 12.27
C LYS A 26 9.61 7.70 12.89
N LYS A 27 10.76 8.27 12.49
CA LYS A 27 12.10 7.88 13.00
C LYS A 27 12.18 7.81 14.53
N PRO A 28 11.65 8.77 15.32
CA PRO A 28 11.72 8.71 16.78
C PRO A 28 11.02 7.51 17.41
N PHE A 29 10.19 6.78 16.66
CA PHE A 29 9.48 5.62 17.16
C PHE A 29 10.25 4.30 16.96
N TYR A 30 11.33 4.31 16.18
CA TYR A 30 12.14 3.12 15.95
C TYR A 30 13.03 2.80 17.17
N ARG A 31 13.03 1.54 17.57
CA ARG A 31 13.85 0.96 18.66
C ARG A 31 14.42 -0.39 18.18
N GLY A 32 15.55 -0.35 17.48
CA GLY A 32 16.09 -1.53 16.80
C GLY A 32 15.13 -2.03 15.73
N LEU A 33 14.71 -3.29 15.81
CA LEU A 33 13.73 -3.89 14.90
C LEU A 33 12.28 -3.70 15.37
N ARG A 34 11.98 -2.66 16.14
CA ARG A 34 10.64 -2.38 16.63
C ARG A 34 10.24 -0.94 16.31
N ILE A 35 8.99 -0.75 15.94
CA ILE A 35 8.34 0.56 15.94
C ILE A 35 7.45 0.61 17.18
N VAL A 36 7.71 1.57 18.04
CA VAL A 36 6.99 1.77 19.32
C VAL A 36 6.21 3.08 19.17
N ALA A 37 4.96 2.98 18.72
CA ALA A 37 4.11 4.16 18.58
C ALA A 37 3.51 4.57 19.91
N PRO A 38 3.43 5.89 20.20
CA PRO A 38 2.77 6.39 21.40
C PRO A 38 1.26 6.08 21.34
N PRO A 39 0.58 6.09 22.50
CA PRO A 39 -0.88 6.02 22.56
C PRO A 39 -1.53 7.07 21.65
N LYS A 40 -2.65 6.72 21.01
CA LYS A 40 -3.34 7.58 20.04
C LYS A 40 -4.17 8.70 20.69
N GLY A 41 -4.25 8.75 22.03
CA GLY A 41 -5.01 9.77 22.80
C GLY A 41 -4.72 9.69 24.28
N ASP A 42 -5.15 10.70 25.03
CA ASP A 42 -4.91 10.84 26.48
C ASP A 42 -5.55 9.72 27.34
N GLN A 43 -6.52 8.99 26.78
CA GLN A 43 -7.20 7.87 27.46
C GLN A 43 -6.70 6.49 27.00
N ASP A 44 -5.84 6.46 25.99
CA ASP A 44 -5.30 5.22 25.43
C ASP A 44 -3.95 4.95 26.10
N LEU A 45 -3.91 3.97 26.99
CA LEU A 45 -2.69 3.60 27.72
C LEU A 45 -1.86 2.56 26.97
N GLU A 46 -2.34 2.06 25.82
CA GLU A 46 -1.69 0.99 25.08
C GLU A 46 -0.67 1.54 24.09
N VAL A 47 0.56 1.11 24.26
CA VAL A 47 1.66 1.35 23.32
C VAL A 47 1.59 0.28 22.24
N THR A 48 1.43 0.69 21.00
CA THR A 48 1.50 -0.25 19.87
C THR A 48 2.96 -0.56 19.55
N VAL A 49 3.30 -1.86 19.54
CA VAL A 49 4.62 -2.34 19.14
C VAL A 49 4.49 -3.16 17.87
N GLU A 50 5.16 -2.73 16.82
CA GLU A 50 5.27 -3.45 15.57
C GLU A 50 6.70 -4.00 15.41
N ILE A 51 6.81 -5.25 14.95
CA ILE A 51 8.09 -5.89 14.65
C ILE A 51 8.41 -5.67 13.17
N THR A 52 9.61 -5.21 12.90
CA THR A 52 10.17 -4.99 11.57
C THR A 52 11.27 -6.01 11.29
N GLN A 53 11.60 -6.21 10.02
CA GLN A 53 12.70 -7.09 9.61
C GLN A 53 14.04 -6.35 9.50
N GLU A 54 14.03 -5.14 8.98
CA GLU A 54 15.22 -4.31 8.71
C GLU A 54 15.29 -3.09 9.66
N GLY A 55 14.16 -2.67 10.22
CA GLY A 55 14.11 -1.56 11.15
C GLY A 55 14.35 -0.19 10.50
N LEU A 56 15.07 0.68 11.23
CA LEU A 56 15.35 2.04 10.78
C LEU A 56 16.05 2.14 9.41
N PRO A 57 16.97 1.26 9.02
CA PRO A 57 17.58 1.28 7.68
C PRO A 57 16.58 1.26 6.53
N ALA A 58 15.49 0.48 6.61
CA ALA A 58 14.45 0.45 5.57
C ALA A 58 13.72 1.79 5.46
N LEU A 59 13.41 2.44 6.60
CA LEU A 59 12.84 3.78 6.61
C LEU A 59 13.77 4.81 5.96
N GLU A 60 15.06 4.81 6.35
CA GLU A 60 16.03 5.76 5.82
C GLU A 60 16.26 5.58 4.31
N GLU A 61 16.28 4.33 3.84
CA GLU A 61 16.34 4.01 2.41
C GLU A 61 15.08 4.52 1.67
N ALA A 62 13.89 4.31 2.22
CA ALA A 62 12.65 4.81 1.64
C ALA A 62 12.64 6.34 1.53
N VAL A 63 13.09 7.03 2.59
CA VAL A 63 13.23 8.49 2.61
C VAL A 63 14.22 8.97 1.54
N ALA A 64 15.37 8.31 1.41
CA ALA A 64 16.37 8.66 0.39
C ALA A 64 15.81 8.47 -1.02
N ALA A 65 15.10 7.36 -1.27
CA ALA A 65 14.45 7.08 -2.54
C ALA A 65 13.40 8.14 -2.90
N LEU A 66 12.53 8.51 -1.96
CA LEU A 66 11.50 9.52 -2.21
C LEU A 66 12.09 10.90 -2.50
N ARG A 67 13.16 11.31 -1.82
CA ARG A 67 13.83 12.60 -2.05
C ARG A 67 14.41 12.75 -3.45
N THR A 68 14.75 11.65 -4.09
CA THR A 68 15.31 11.62 -5.45
C THR A 68 14.27 11.29 -6.52
N THR A 69 13.08 10.84 -6.10
CA THR A 69 11.99 10.51 -7.02
C THR A 69 11.38 11.79 -7.60
N ARG A 70 11.27 11.84 -8.92
CA ARG A 70 10.56 12.95 -9.58
C ARG A 70 9.05 12.84 -9.33
N PRO A 71 8.32 13.96 -9.16
CA PRO A 71 6.88 13.96 -9.11
C PRO A 71 6.25 13.20 -10.27
N ARG A 72 5.15 12.49 -10.00
CA ARG A 72 4.38 11.71 -10.97
C ARG A 72 2.99 12.31 -11.14
N ARG A 73 2.35 11.99 -12.27
CA ARG A 73 0.94 12.32 -12.46
C ARG A 73 0.08 11.61 -11.41
N ARG A 74 -1.02 12.24 -11.04
CA ARG A 74 -2.06 11.60 -10.23
C ARG A 74 -2.64 10.42 -10.99
N LEU A 75 -2.90 9.35 -10.26
CA LEU A 75 -3.68 8.22 -10.75
C LEU A 75 -5.17 8.62 -10.74
N GLN A 76 -5.88 8.24 -11.78
CA GLN A 76 -7.32 8.44 -11.88
C GLN A 76 -8.06 7.23 -11.32
N PRO A 77 -9.04 7.42 -10.44
CA PRO A 77 -9.86 6.31 -9.96
C PRO A 77 -10.59 5.61 -11.10
N SER A 78 -10.49 4.28 -11.15
CA SER A 78 -11.16 3.43 -12.15
C SER A 78 -12.13 2.48 -11.46
N SER A 79 -13.43 2.63 -11.74
CA SER A 79 -14.45 1.73 -11.18
C SER A 79 -14.28 0.28 -11.66
N ARG A 80 -13.62 0.07 -12.80
CA ARG A 80 -13.29 -1.25 -13.34
C ARG A 80 -12.20 -1.93 -12.51
N LEU A 81 -11.14 -1.20 -12.16
CA LEU A 81 -10.09 -1.68 -11.25
C LEU A 81 -10.63 -1.91 -9.84
N CYS A 82 -11.48 -1.01 -9.32
CA CYS A 82 -12.13 -1.23 -8.01
C CYS A 82 -12.92 -2.55 -7.95
N ARG A 83 -13.54 -2.97 -9.07
CA ARG A 83 -14.23 -4.27 -9.13
C ARG A 83 -13.27 -5.44 -9.11
N ALA A 84 -12.15 -5.36 -9.84
CA ALA A 84 -11.11 -6.39 -9.82
C ALA A 84 -10.51 -6.55 -8.42
N ALA A 85 -10.16 -5.43 -7.78
CA ALA A 85 -9.67 -5.40 -6.40
C ALA A 85 -10.69 -6.00 -5.41
N ARG A 86 -11.97 -5.66 -5.55
CA ARG A 86 -13.05 -6.21 -4.72
C ARG A 86 -13.16 -7.72 -4.86
N ASP A 87 -13.12 -8.25 -6.06
CA ASP A 87 -13.21 -9.69 -6.31
C ASP A 87 -12.11 -10.45 -5.57
N HIS A 88 -10.90 -9.88 -5.47
CA HIS A 88 -9.81 -10.47 -4.72
C HIS A 88 -10.02 -10.37 -3.21
N VAL A 89 -10.44 -9.21 -2.71
CA VAL A 89 -10.77 -9.00 -1.29
C VAL A 89 -11.85 -9.98 -0.82
N GLU A 90 -12.94 -10.13 -1.59
CA GLU A 90 -14.05 -11.03 -1.23
C GLU A 90 -13.63 -12.51 -1.17
N ARG A 91 -12.77 -12.96 -2.11
CA ARG A 91 -12.29 -14.33 -2.11
C ARG A 91 -11.27 -14.60 -1.03
N GLN A 92 -10.22 -13.77 -0.97
CA GLN A 92 -9.09 -14.00 -0.09
C GLN A 92 -9.42 -13.68 1.37
N GLY A 93 -10.20 -12.63 1.62
CA GLY A 93 -10.57 -12.21 2.96
C GLY A 93 -11.31 -13.29 3.76
N LEU A 94 -12.25 -13.99 3.13
CA LEU A 94 -12.98 -15.09 3.75
C LEU A 94 -12.17 -16.39 3.81
N ALA A 95 -11.33 -16.65 2.79
CA ALA A 95 -10.47 -17.82 2.76
C ALA A 95 -9.31 -17.74 3.78
N GLY A 96 -8.94 -16.53 4.21
CA GLY A 96 -7.81 -16.32 5.11
C GLY A 96 -6.45 -16.60 4.48
N THR A 97 -6.37 -16.58 3.15
CA THR A 97 -5.13 -16.77 2.39
C THR A 97 -4.45 -15.44 2.10
N GLU A 98 -3.19 -15.49 1.68
CA GLU A 98 -2.37 -14.33 1.33
C GLU A 98 -1.83 -14.44 -0.08
N GLY A 99 -1.33 -13.32 -0.61
CA GLY A 99 -0.63 -13.23 -1.89
C GLY A 99 -1.53 -12.76 -3.03
N HIS A 100 -0.99 -12.75 -4.22
CA HIS A 100 -1.60 -12.15 -5.40
C HIS A 100 -2.55 -13.07 -6.15
N SER A 101 -2.39 -14.38 -6.01
CA SER A 101 -3.18 -15.39 -6.72
C SER A 101 -4.37 -15.89 -5.88
N ASP A 102 -5.51 -16.10 -6.51
CA ASP A 102 -6.67 -16.75 -5.93
C ASP A 102 -7.40 -17.62 -6.96
N SER A 103 -8.62 -18.10 -6.66
CA SER A 103 -9.44 -18.88 -7.62
C SER A 103 -9.86 -18.09 -8.86
N GLY A 104 -9.68 -16.77 -8.88
CA GLY A 104 -9.88 -15.88 -10.03
C GLY A 104 -8.63 -15.69 -10.89
N GLY A 105 -7.52 -16.32 -10.53
CA GLY A 105 -6.22 -16.23 -11.22
C GLY A 105 -5.28 -15.18 -10.64
N GLU A 106 -4.32 -14.77 -11.46
CA GLU A 106 -3.36 -13.71 -11.17
C GLU A 106 -4.02 -12.32 -11.30
N PRO A 107 -3.40 -11.24 -10.77
CA PRO A 107 -3.93 -9.88 -10.89
C PRO A 107 -4.29 -9.49 -12.32
N LEU A 108 -3.45 -9.85 -13.29
CA LEU A 108 -3.71 -9.59 -14.70
C LEU A 108 -4.98 -10.28 -15.20
N ASP A 109 -5.23 -11.52 -14.76
CA ASP A 109 -6.42 -12.28 -15.17
C ASP A 109 -7.69 -11.62 -14.64
N ARG A 110 -7.69 -11.24 -13.35
CA ARG A 110 -8.81 -10.54 -12.70
C ARG A 110 -9.09 -9.18 -13.35
N ILE A 111 -8.05 -8.41 -13.62
CA ILE A 111 -8.18 -7.07 -14.21
C ILE A 111 -8.70 -7.18 -15.64
N ARG A 112 -8.25 -8.15 -16.43
CA ARG A 112 -8.71 -8.37 -17.82
C ARG A 112 -10.19 -8.73 -17.93
N VAL A 113 -10.81 -9.27 -16.90
CA VAL A 113 -12.27 -9.46 -16.87
C VAL A 113 -13.01 -8.12 -17.07
N TYR A 114 -12.45 -7.03 -16.55
CA TYR A 114 -13.06 -5.70 -16.59
C TYR A 114 -12.40 -4.75 -17.60
N ILE A 115 -11.12 -4.98 -17.93
CA ILE A 115 -10.31 -4.17 -18.85
C ILE A 115 -9.52 -5.12 -19.77
N PRO A 116 -10.18 -5.70 -20.82
CA PRO A 116 -9.55 -6.71 -21.66
C PRO A 116 -8.24 -6.27 -22.33
N ASP A 117 -8.15 -4.99 -22.72
CA ASP A 117 -7.03 -4.43 -23.48
C ASP A 117 -6.02 -3.68 -22.58
N VAL A 118 -6.00 -3.96 -21.26
CA VAL A 118 -5.06 -3.33 -20.33
C VAL A 118 -3.62 -3.59 -20.77
N LYS A 119 -2.79 -2.54 -20.77
CA LYS A 119 -1.39 -2.62 -21.27
C LYS A 119 -0.39 -3.06 -20.23
N ALA A 120 -0.57 -2.61 -19.01
CA ALA A 120 0.27 -2.98 -17.87
C ALA A 120 -0.54 -2.91 -16.58
N VAL A 121 -0.21 -3.80 -15.65
CA VAL A 121 -0.84 -3.85 -14.33
C VAL A 121 0.19 -4.04 -13.24
N ALA A 122 -0.13 -3.59 -12.05
CA ALA A 122 0.52 -4.00 -10.80
C ALA A 122 -0.55 -4.07 -9.71
N GLU A 123 -0.32 -4.93 -8.74
CA GLU A 123 -1.16 -5.07 -7.57
C GLU A 123 -0.30 -4.95 -6.32
N ASN A 124 -0.75 -4.17 -5.37
CA ASN A 124 -0.22 -4.13 -4.02
C ASN A 124 -1.31 -4.60 -3.06
N ILE A 125 -0.94 -5.38 -2.06
CA ILE A 125 -1.86 -5.84 -1.02
C ILE A 125 -1.34 -5.40 0.34
N SER A 126 -2.24 -5.02 1.23
CA SER A 126 -1.95 -4.68 2.63
C SER A 126 -2.87 -5.47 3.54
N TYR A 127 -2.31 -6.06 4.60
CA TYR A 127 -3.05 -6.83 5.60
C TYR A 127 -2.91 -6.17 6.98
N GLY A 128 -4.00 -6.16 7.75
CA GLY A 128 -3.99 -5.73 9.16
C GLY A 128 -3.76 -4.22 9.37
N ARG A 129 -3.95 -3.37 8.33
CA ARG A 129 -3.78 -1.92 8.43
C ARG A 129 -5.14 -1.22 8.35
N TRP A 130 -5.39 -0.31 9.29
CA TRP A 130 -6.69 0.30 9.49
C TRP A 130 -6.81 1.74 9.00
N THR A 131 -5.71 2.36 8.59
CA THR A 131 -5.70 3.73 8.06
C THR A 131 -4.97 3.81 6.73
N ALA A 132 -5.39 4.71 5.86
CA ALA A 132 -4.73 4.98 4.59
C ALA A 132 -3.25 5.35 4.76
N GLY A 133 -2.94 6.16 5.77
CA GLY A 133 -1.57 6.55 6.10
C GLY A 133 -0.69 5.37 6.49
N ASP A 134 -1.22 4.41 7.28
CA ASP A 134 -0.47 3.21 7.66
C ASP A 134 -0.25 2.28 6.47
N VAL A 135 -1.28 2.07 5.62
CA VAL A 135 -1.13 1.30 4.38
C VAL A 135 -0.01 1.88 3.52
N VAL A 136 -0.07 3.18 3.22
CA VAL A 136 0.92 3.84 2.36
C VAL A 136 2.31 3.86 3.00
N PHE A 137 2.41 4.08 4.32
CA PHE A 137 3.68 4.01 5.05
C PHE A 137 4.36 2.66 4.84
N HIS A 138 3.64 1.54 5.06
CA HIS A 138 4.20 0.20 4.92
C HIS A 138 4.57 -0.14 3.48
N GLN A 139 3.75 0.26 2.52
CA GLN A 139 4.03 0.08 1.09
C GLN A 139 5.28 0.87 0.62
N LEU A 140 5.55 2.02 1.23
CA LEU A 140 6.71 2.85 0.88
C LEU A 140 7.99 2.41 1.58
N VAL A 141 7.92 2.06 2.87
CA VAL A 141 9.08 1.52 3.61
C VAL A 141 9.42 0.15 3.06
N ASP A 142 8.42 -0.67 2.80
CA ASP A 142 8.53 -1.98 2.15
C ASP A 142 9.52 -2.90 2.89
N ASP A 143 9.44 -2.87 4.23
CA ASP A 143 10.33 -3.57 5.14
C ASP A 143 10.30 -5.10 4.89
N GLY A 144 11.46 -5.70 4.72
CA GLY A 144 11.61 -7.13 4.43
C GLY A 144 11.36 -7.52 2.98
N VAL A 145 10.99 -6.58 2.09
CA VAL A 145 10.82 -6.82 0.65
C VAL A 145 12.06 -6.34 -0.11
N ALA A 146 12.95 -7.26 -0.44
CA ALA A 146 14.29 -6.93 -0.93
C ALA A 146 14.34 -6.06 -2.19
N ASP A 147 13.37 -6.20 -3.08
CA ASP A 147 13.30 -5.44 -4.32
C ASP A 147 12.46 -4.16 -4.21
N ARG A 148 11.81 -3.92 -3.06
CA ARG A 148 10.91 -2.77 -2.82
C ARG A 148 9.78 -2.69 -3.85
N GLY A 149 9.17 -3.84 -4.14
CA GLY A 149 8.18 -4.00 -5.21
C GLY A 149 6.96 -3.09 -5.03
N HIS A 150 6.44 -2.98 -3.81
CA HIS A 150 5.27 -2.14 -3.54
C HIS A 150 5.57 -0.65 -3.72
N ARG A 151 6.70 -0.16 -3.20
CA ARG A 151 7.11 1.23 -3.41
C ARG A 151 7.32 1.55 -4.89
N LYS A 152 7.97 0.64 -5.63
CA LYS A 152 8.22 0.81 -7.06
C LYS A 152 6.92 0.92 -7.85
N SER A 153 5.95 0.04 -7.60
CA SER A 153 4.66 0.06 -8.29
C SER A 153 3.88 1.35 -8.02
N LEU A 154 3.81 1.81 -6.76
CA LEU A 154 3.14 3.07 -6.42
C LEU A 154 3.75 4.29 -7.12
N LEU A 155 5.06 4.27 -7.40
CA LEU A 155 5.79 5.39 -8.00
C LEU A 155 6.04 5.21 -9.51
N ASP A 156 5.58 4.12 -10.11
CA ASP A 156 5.76 3.85 -11.53
C ASP A 156 4.99 4.87 -12.38
N SER A 157 5.70 5.49 -13.31
CA SER A 157 5.13 6.51 -14.21
C SER A 157 4.29 5.92 -15.34
N ARG A 158 4.35 4.62 -15.55
CA ARG A 158 3.56 3.93 -16.59
C ARG A 158 2.08 3.87 -16.23
N PHE A 159 1.76 3.84 -14.94
CA PHE A 159 0.37 3.74 -14.47
C PHE A 159 -0.29 5.10 -14.44
N ASP A 160 -1.53 5.15 -14.92
CA ASP A 160 -2.42 6.31 -14.96
C ASP A 160 -3.74 6.09 -14.21
N SER A 161 -4.10 4.84 -13.93
CA SER A 161 -5.36 4.44 -13.31
C SER A 161 -5.13 3.64 -12.04
N ILE A 162 -6.06 3.77 -11.07
CA ILE A 162 -6.04 3.09 -9.78
C ILE A 162 -7.43 2.58 -9.40
N GLY A 163 -7.50 1.35 -8.90
CA GLY A 163 -8.65 0.82 -8.18
C GLY A 163 -8.25 0.34 -6.80
N VAL A 164 -9.08 0.64 -5.81
CA VAL A 164 -8.86 0.19 -4.44
C VAL A 164 -10.12 -0.47 -3.93
N ASN A 165 -9.96 -1.56 -3.23
CA ASN A 165 -11.00 -2.12 -2.37
C ASN A 165 -10.38 -2.60 -1.05
N CYS A 166 -11.05 -2.28 0.06
CA CYS A 166 -10.68 -2.71 1.40
C CYS A 166 -11.83 -3.51 2.01
N GLY A 167 -11.52 -4.57 2.73
CA GLY A 167 -12.52 -5.44 3.33
C GLY A 167 -12.00 -6.25 4.51
N TYR A 168 -12.87 -7.09 5.03
CA TYR A 168 -12.56 -7.98 6.14
C TYR A 168 -11.63 -9.11 5.68
N HIS A 169 -10.66 -9.46 6.54
CA HIS A 169 -9.81 -10.62 6.39
C HIS A 169 -9.83 -11.44 7.69
N VAL A 170 -10.18 -12.72 7.60
CA VAL A 170 -10.43 -13.56 8.77
C VAL A 170 -9.23 -13.69 9.71
N VAL A 171 -8.00 -13.61 9.18
CA VAL A 171 -6.76 -13.71 9.98
C VAL A 171 -6.30 -12.32 10.46
N TYR A 172 -6.34 -11.32 9.59
CA TYR A 172 -5.73 -10.00 9.84
C TYR A 172 -6.75 -8.92 10.24
N GLY A 173 -8.05 -9.23 10.27
CA GLY A 173 -9.12 -8.28 10.55
C GLY A 173 -9.46 -7.39 9.36
N THR A 174 -8.46 -6.96 8.59
CA THR A 174 -8.65 -6.14 7.38
C THR A 174 -7.61 -6.46 6.32
N MET A 175 -7.96 -6.22 5.06
CA MET A 175 -7.05 -6.18 3.93
C MET A 175 -7.44 -5.07 2.97
N CYS A 176 -6.48 -4.53 2.23
CA CYS A 176 -6.72 -3.63 1.12
C CYS A 176 -5.95 -4.13 -0.12
N VAL A 177 -6.62 -4.17 -1.25
CA VAL A 177 -6.06 -4.44 -2.57
C VAL A 177 -6.01 -3.14 -3.35
N ILE A 178 -4.86 -2.86 -3.95
CA ILE A 178 -4.56 -1.66 -4.74
C ILE A 178 -4.13 -2.12 -6.11
N ASP A 179 -5.04 -2.04 -7.08
CA ASP A 179 -4.77 -2.32 -8.48
C ASP A 179 -4.36 -1.07 -9.23
N LEU A 180 -3.24 -1.14 -9.94
CA LEU A 180 -2.70 -0.09 -10.78
C LEU A 180 -2.69 -0.54 -12.23
N ALA A 181 -3.05 0.34 -13.15
CA ALA A 181 -3.06 0.01 -14.56
C ALA A 181 -2.56 1.16 -15.46
N ALA A 182 -2.08 0.78 -16.64
CA ALA A 182 -2.00 1.62 -17.83
C ALA A 182 -3.15 1.20 -18.76
N GLU A 183 -4.16 2.03 -18.86
CA GLU A 183 -5.34 1.81 -19.70
C GLU A 183 -5.18 2.33 -21.12
#